data_044045c73cec7a849542ec5982073bbb
#
_entry.id   044045c73cec7a849542ec5982073bbb
#
_cell.length_a   1.000
_cell.length_b   1.000
_cell.length_c   1.000
_cell.angle_alpha   90.00
_cell.angle_beta   90.00
_cell.angle_gamma   90.00
#
_symmetry.space_group_name_H-M   'P 1'
#
loop_
_entity.id
_entity.type
_entity.pdbx_description
1 polymer ?
#
loop_
_entity_poly.entity_id
_entity_poly.type
_entity_poly.pdbx_seq_one_letter_code
_entity_poly.pdbx_strand_id
1 'polypeptide(L)'
;MDKIKENAFVKKIGFNSLVLFCILILLYILFAVLIPVVNSDANANFVTWAHILSAMNYACFMGFLSLGVTFVIATGGIDFSIGPVMFCAALIAGYQLTTNGWPLALCLILCILVGTAFGVLNGLLVTYLGLPSFITSMASMMIAKGLGSVFTKTQPVSWPQLSDASGNGWYRNLVRMQVGGMTVPTGLVLLVIGAVICAIILNKTKAGRYILCIGSNREAVRLSGVNTKGWETLAYILCGTLAGIAAIFYVGVYTTVQPGLGDTFNNEAIAGCVMGGTSMTGGVASIGGTLIGVLIMALLQEGIMTMGLQINYQYIITGLIVLVVVYADLRSRRRRN
;
A
#
# COMPACT_ATOMS: atom_id res chain seq x y z
N MET A 1 -27.30 2.31 19.60
CA MET A 1 -25.86 2.31 19.22
C MET A 1 -24.94 2.02 20.41
N ASP A 2 -25.27 2.42 21.61
CA ASP A 2 -24.38 2.25 22.80
C ASP A 2 -24.26 0.80 23.27
N LYS A 3 -25.34 0.00 23.21
CA LYS A 3 -25.31 -1.44 23.55
C LYS A 3 -24.39 -2.30 22.67
N ILE A 4 -24.13 -1.88 21.42
CA ILE A 4 -23.21 -2.60 20.51
C ILE A 4 -21.75 -2.32 20.89
N LYS A 5 -21.45 -1.15 21.44
CA LYS A 5 -20.09 -0.78 21.91
C LYS A 5 -19.67 -1.50 23.19
N GLU A 6 -20.61 -1.99 23.98
CA GLU A 6 -20.34 -2.70 25.24
C GLU A 6 -19.98 -4.17 25.04
N ASN A 7 -20.24 -4.76 23.88
CA ASN A 7 -19.92 -6.17 23.63
C ASN A 7 -18.39 -6.38 23.63
N ALA A 8 -17.90 -7.33 24.43
CA ALA A 8 -16.47 -7.61 24.63
C ALA A 8 -15.73 -7.90 23.30
N PHE A 9 -16.40 -8.46 22.31
CA PHE A 9 -15.87 -8.73 20.97
C PHE A 9 -15.67 -7.44 20.18
N VAL A 10 -16.62 -6.51 20.23
CA VAL A 10 -16.56 -5.19 19.56
C VAL A 10 -15.48 -4.31 20.19
N LYS A 11 -15.31 -4.40 21.52
CA LYS A 11 -14.27 -3.68 22.26
C LYS A 11 -12.86 -4.17 21.92
N LYS A 12 -12.71 -5.46 21.57
CA LYS A 12 -11.44 -6.09 21.22
C LYS A 12 -11.02 -5.81 19.76
N ILE A 13 -11.96 -5.68 18.81
CA ILE A 13 -11.69 -5.44 17.39
C ILE A 13 -11.69 -3.94 17.06
N GLY A 14 -12.36 -3.13 17.87
CA GLY A 14 -12.62 -1.71 17.59
C GLY A 14 -13.86 -1.53 16.68
N PHE A 15 -14.75 -0.65 17.10
CA PHE A 15 -16.02 -0.39 16.39
C PHE A 15 -15.80 0.03 14.93
N ASN A 16 -14.76 0.82 14.66
CA ASN A 16 -14.44 1.29 13.31
C ASN A 16 -14.03 0.13 12.38
N SER A 17 -13.23 -0.82 12.88
CA SER A 17 -12.81 -1.99 12.10
C SER A 17 -13.98 -2.93 11.78
N LEU A 18 -14.95 -3.05 12.69
CA LEU A 18 -16.16 -3.83 12.44
C LEU A 18 -17.02 -3.19 11.34
N VAL A 19 -17.20 -1.86 11.37
CA VAL A 19 -17.92 -1.12 10.34
C VAL A 19 -17.26 -1.29 8.97
N LEU A 20 -15.93 -1.18 8.90
CA LEU A 20 -15.18 -1.40 7.66
C LEU A 20 -15.34 -2.83 7.13
N PHE A 21 -15.33 -3.82 8.01
CA PHE A 21 -15.55 -5.21 7.63
C PHE A 21 -16.97 -5.44 7.09
N CYS A 22 -17.99 -4.80 7.69
CA CYS A 22 -19.34 -4.80 7.15
C CYS A 22 -19.43 -4.14 5.78
N ILE A 23 -18.71 -3.03 5.56
CA ILE A 23 -18.64 -2.35 4.26
C ILE A 23 -17.98 -3.27 3.23
N LEU A 24 -16.90 -3.98 3.57
CA LEU A 24 -16.23 -4.93 2.70
C LEU A 24 -17.18 -6.05 2.24
N ILE A 25 -17.94 -6.64 3.17
CA ILE A 25 -18.93 -7.68 2.86
C ILE A 25 -20.04 -7.13 1.99
N LEU A 26 -20.57 -5.96 2.34
CA LEU A 26 -21.65 -5.31 1.58
C LEU A 26 -21.22 -4.99 0.15
N LEU A 27 -19.99 -4.51 -0.03
CA LEU A 27 -19.40 -4.23 -1.34
C LEU A 27 -19.25 -5.52 -2.16
N TYR A 28 -18.79 -6.61 -1.54
CA TYR A 28 -18.69 -7.91 -2.20
C TYR A 28 -20.05 -8.43 -2.67
N ILE A 29 -21.08 -8.34 -1.81
CA ILE A 29 -22.45 -8.72 -2.15
C ILE A 29 -22.99 -7.82 -3.27
N LEU A 30 -22.73 -6.52 -3.20
CA LEU A 30 -23.16 -5.55 -4.22
C LEU A 30 -22.62 -5.95 -5.59
N PHE A 31 -21.31 -6.23 -5.71
CA PHE A 31 -20.72 -6.67 -6.97
C PHE A 31 -21.22 -8.04 -7.41
N ALA A 32 -21.40 -8.99 -6.48
CA ALA A 32 -21.96 -10.31 -6.79
C ALA A 32 -23.35 -10.24 -7.41
N VAL A 33 -24.16 -9.23 -7.02
CA VAL A 33 -25.53 -9.02 -7.54
C VAL A 33 -25.53 -8.14 -8.81
N LEU A 34 -24.72 -7.06 -8.83
CA LEU A 34 -24.75 -6.11 -9.95
C LEU A 34 -24.05 -6.62 -11.21
N ILE A 35 -22.93 -7.34 -11.08
CA ILE A 35 -22.15 -7.76 -12.24
C ILE A 35 -22.94 -8.65 -13.19
N PRO A 36 -23.67 -9.69 -12.75
CA PRO A 36 -24.50 -10.48 -13.65
C PRO A 36 -25.64 -9.70 -14.34
N VAL A 37 -26.04 -8.57 -13.77
CA VAL A 37 -27.09 -7.72 -14.35
C VAL A 37 -26.53 -6.75 -15.40
N VAL A 38 -25.34 -6.20 -15.14
CA VAL A 38 -24.71 -5.17 -15.99
C VAL A 38 -23.91 -5.79 -17.14
N ASN A 39 -23.23 -6.89 -16.86
CA ASN A 39 -22.39 -7.59 -17.84
C ASN A 39 -23.07 -8.91 -18.25
N SER A 40 -23.56 -8.93 -19.49
CA SER A 40 -24.28 -10.09 -20.05
C SER A 40 -23.37 -11.27 -20.43
N ASP A 41 -22.06 -11.14 -20.30
CA ASP A 41 -21.13 -12.22 -20.59
C ASP A 41 -21.29 -13.37 -19.58
N ALA A 42 -21.45 -14.59 -20.10
CA ALA A 42 -21.64 -15.79 -19.28
C ALA A 42 -20.48 -16.07 -18.27
N ASN A 43 -19.33 -15.44 -18.50
CA ASN A 43 -18.15 -15.54 -17.64
C ASN A 43 -18.05 -14.43 -16.59
N ALA A 44 -18.97 -13.46 -16.56
CA ALA A 44 -18.96 -12.33 -15.64
C ALA A 44 -19.48 -12.70 -14.24
N ASN A 45 -19.20 -13.90 -13.75
CA ASN A 45 -19.57 -14.29 -12.40
C ASN A 45 -18.47 -13.87 -11.42
N PHE A 46 -18.74 -12.82 -10.65
CA PHE A 46 -17.81 -12.29 -9.65
C PHE A 46 -17.49 -13.27 -8.50
N VAL A 47 -18.40 -14.22 -8.25
CA VAL A 47 -18.25 -15.22 -7.17
C VAL A 47 -17.37 -16.42 -7.60
N THR A 48 -16.34 -16.18 -8.42
CA THR A 48 -15.38 -17.20 -8.81
C THR A 48 -14.08 -17.06 -8.03
N TRP A 49 -13.41 -18.20 -7.82
CA TRP A 49 -12.08 -18.19 -7.19
C TRP A 49 -11.07 -17.30 -7.95
N ALA A 50 -11.20 -17.20 -9.27
CA ALA A 50 -10.32 -16.39 -10.11
C ALA A 50 -10.39 -14.89 -9.73
N HIS A 51 -11.59 -14.33 -9.58
CA HIS A 51 -11.77 -12.92 -9.19
C HIS A 51 -11.33 -12.63 -7.75
N ILE A 52 -11.63 -13.57 -6.83
CA ILE A 52 -11.15 -13.46 -5.45
C ILE A 52 -9.61 -13.48 -5.43
N LEU A 53 -8.98 -14.38 -6.18
CA LEU A 53 -7.53 -14.47 -6.28
C LEU A 53 -6.93 -13.20 -6.91
N SER A 54 -7.56 -12.64 -7.95
CA SER A 54 -7.14 -11.39 -8.58
C SER A 54 -7.16 -10.23 -7.58
N ALA A 55 -8.26 -10.05 -6.86
CA ALA A 55 -8.36 -9.04 -5.79
C ALA A 55 -7.30 -9.25 -4.68
N MET A 56 -7.06 -10.50 -4.27
CA MET A 56 -6.04 -10.81 -3.27
C MET A 56 -4.61 -10.52 -3.77
N ASN A 57 -4.32 -10.81 -5.03
CA ASN A 57 -3.02 -10.50 -5.65
C ASN A 57 -2.79 -8.99 -5.72
N TYR A 58 -3.83 -8.23 -6.07
CA TYR A 58 -3.76 -6.78 -6.05
C TYR A 58 -3.56 -6.23 -4.63
N ALA A 59 -4.35 -6.73 -3.67
CA ALA A 59 -4.24 -6.35 -2.27
C ALA A 59 -2.85 -6.61 -1.69
N CYS A 60 -2.09 -7.57 -2.24
CA CYS A 60 -0.79 -7.94 -1.73
C CYS A 60 0.23 -6.80 -1.84
N PHE A 61 0.52 -6.30 -3.03
CA PHE A 61 1.49 -5.20 -3.20
C PHE A 61 0.94 -3.85 -2.70
N MET A 62 -0.36 -3.59 -2.91
CA MET A 62 -1.03 -2.41 -2.37
C MET A 62 -1.01 -2.37 -0.85
N GLY A 63 -1.12 -3.54 -0.21
CA GLY A 63 -1.03 -3.67 1.24
C GLY A 63 0.32 -3.22 1.77
N PHE A 64 1.42 -3.62 1.15
CA PHE A 64 2.76 -3.17 1.56
C PHE A 64 2.94 -1.66 1.36
N LEU A 65 2.45 -1.08 0.26
CA LEU A 65 2.45 0.37 0.05
C LEU A 65 1.65 1.09 1.15
N SER A 66 0.43 0.62 1.42
CA SER A 66 -0.45 1.23 2.43
C SER A 66 0.08 1.09 3.84
N LEU A 67 0.71 -0.05 4.18
CA LEU A 67 1.41 -0.23 5.45
C LEU A 67 2.56 0.77 5.60
N GLY A 68 3.30 1.01 4.53
CA GLY A 68 4.39 1.99 4.50
C GLY A 68 3.88 3.41 4.78
N VAL A 69 2.91 3.86 3.99
CA VAL A 69 2.37 5.22 4.13
C VAL A 69 1.66 5.44 5.46
N THR A 70 1.18 4.37 6.13
CA THR A 70 0.58 4.45 7.47
C THR A 70 1.55 5.05 8.48
N PHE A 71 2.85 4.72 8.43
CA PHE A 71 3.86 5.29 9.34
C PHE A 71 4.09 6.77 9.08
N VAL A 72 4.11 7.20 7.82
CA VAL A 72 4.30 8.61 7.45
C VAL A 72 3.06 9.43 7.83
N ILE A 73 1.86 8.97 7.50
CA ILE A 73 0.61 9.65 7.88
C ILE A 73 0.47 9.70 9.41
N ALA A 74 0.93 8.69 10.14
CA ALA A 74 0.94 8.69 11.59
C ALA A 74 1.77 9.84 12.20
N THR A 75 2.80 10.35 11.51
CA THR A 75 3.55 11.55 11.92
C THR A 75 2.87 12.88 11.53
N GLY A 76 1.79 12.84 10.75
CA GLY A 76 1.14 14.01 10.14
C GLY A 76 1.75 14.41 8.80
N GLY A 77 2.71 13.63 8.26
CA GLY A 77 3.27 13.78 6.92
C GLY A 77 2.45 13.06 5.85
N ILE A 78 2.75 13.36 4.59
CA ILE A 78 2.18 12.65 3.44
C ILE A 78 3.33 12.28 2.49
N ASP A 79 3.29 11.08 1.92
CA ASP A 79 4.26 10.63 0.92
C ASP A 79 3.57 10.21 -0.37
N PHE A 80 3.71 11.05 -1.41
CA PHE A 80 3.20 10.79 -2.75
C PHE A 80 4.23 10.12 -3.68
N SER A 81 5.37 9.67 -3.16
CA SER A 81 6.40 9.05 -3.98
C SER A 81 6.34 7.52 -4.02
N ILE A 82 5.58 6.89 -3.13
CA ILE A 82 5.63 5.43 -2.85
C ILE A 82 5.39 4.55 -4.09
N GLY A 83 4.40 4.87 -4.93
CA GLY A 83 4.09 4.12 -6.15
C GLY A 83 5.20 4.26 -7.21
N PRO A 84 5.58 5.48 -7.64
CA PRO A 84 6.72 5.69 -8.51
C PRO A 84 8.04 5.14 -7.98
N VAL A 85 8.29 5.16 -6.66
CA VAL A 85 9.45 4.51 -6.02
C VAL A 85 9.38 2.99 -6.17
N MET A 86 8.20 2.38 -5.98
CA MET A 86 7.97 0.97 -6.24
C MET A 86 8.31 0.62 -7.70
N PHE A 87 7.82 1.41 -8.67
CA PHE A 87 8.12 1.22 -10.10
C PHE A 87 9.61 1.42 -10.41
N CYS A 88 10.22 2.48 -9.88
CA CYS A 88 11.64 2.74 -10.05
C CYS A 88 12.50 1.57 -9.55
N ALA A 89 12.18 1.04 -8.37
CA ALA A 89 12.85 -0.12 -7.80
C ALA A 89 12.72 -1.36 -8.70
N ALA A 90 11.49 -1.63 -9.18
CA ALA A 90 11.21 -2.74 -10.09
C ALA A 90 11.90 -2.59 -11.45
N LEU A 91 11.97 -1.36 -12.00
CA LEU A 91 12.62 -1.07 -13.27
C LEU A 91 14.14 -1.24 -13.17
N ILE A 92 14.79 -0.63 -12.17
CA ILE A 92 16.24 -0.70 -12.00
C ILE A 92 16.67 -2.16 -11.76
N ALA A 93 16.02 -2.84 -10.83
CA ALA A 93 16.36 -4.22 -10.49
C ALA A 93 16.05 -5.19 -11.64
N GLY A 94 14.92 -5.00 -12.32
CA GLY A 94 14.55 -5.82 -13.47
C GLY A 94 15.49 -5.62 -14.67
N TYR A 95 15.96 -4.39 -14.92
CA TYR A 95 16.95 -4.12 -15.96
C TYR A 95 18.28 -4.83 -15.65
N GLN A 96 18.75 -4.81 -14.40
CA GLN A 96 19.94 -5.53 -13.99
C GLN A 96 19.79 -7.05 -14.20
N LEU A 97 18.61 -7.58 -13.87
CA LEU A 97 18.31 -9.00 -14.04
C LEU A 97 18.30 -9.42 -15.52
N THR A 98 17.55 -8.66 -16.36
CA THR A 98 17.25 -9.09 -17.73
C THR A 98 18.30 -8.69 -18.75
N THR A 99 18.97 -7.54 -18.54
CA THR A 99 19.96 -7.01 -19.50
C THR A 99 21.39 -7.32 -19.06
N ASN A 100 21.69 -7.19 -17.76
CA ASN A 100 23.03 -7.36 -17.25
C ASN A 100 23.28 -8.74 -16.60
N GLY A 101 22.26 -9.62 -16.56
CA GLY A 101 22.39 -10.99 -16.08
C GLY A 101 22.67 -11.12 -14.59
N TRP A 102 22.29 -10.14 -13.77
CA TRP A 102 22.51 -10.22 -12.32
C TRP A 102 21.68 -11.36 -11.69
N PRO A 103 22.19 -12.00 -10.63
CA PRO A 103 21.43 -13.01 -9.90
C PRO A 103 20.12 -12.44 -9.35
N LEU A 104 19.01 -13.18 -9.49
CA LEU A 104 17.68 -12.76 -9.06
C LEU A 104 17.67 -12.30 -7.59
N ALA A 105 18.34 -13.03 -6.69
CA ALA A 105 18.38 -12.68 -5.27
C ALA A 105 18.95 -11.28 -5.03
N LEU A 106 20.00 -10.89 -5.76
CA LEU A 106 20.56 -9.54 -5.68
C LEU A 106 19.60 -8.49 -6.22
N CYS A 107 18.85 -8.82 -7.28
CA CYS A 107 17.83 -7.90 -7.85
C CYS A 107 16.65 -7.69 -6.88
N LEU A 108 16.22 -8.74 -6.17
CA LEU A 108 15.19 -8.60 -5.13
C LEU A 108 15.68 -7.72 -3.95
N ILE A 109 16.93 -7.89 -3.52
CA ILE A 109 17.53 -7.01 -2.51
C ILE A 109 17.65 -5.59 -3.03
N LEU A 110 18.03 -5.40 -4.29
CA LEU A 110 18.13 -4.08 -4.92
C LEU A 110 16.79 -3.34 -4.94
N CYS A 111 15.66 -4.04 -5.15
CA CYS A 111 14.34 -3.43 -5.01
C CYS A 111 14.15 -2.77 -3.62
N ILE A 112 14.51 -3.52 -2.56
CA ILE A 112 14.38 -3.03 -1.18
C ILE A 112 15.33 -1.85 -0.94
N LEU A 113 16.59 -1.95 -1.41
CA LEU A 113 17.59 -0.90 -1.23
C LEU A 113 17.20 0.41 -1.94
N VAL A 114 16.69 0.33 -3.16
CA VAL A 114 16.20 1.51 -3.91
C VAL A 114 15.04 2.17 -3.15
N GLY A 115 14.06 1.38 -2.73
CA GLY A 115 12.95 1.91 -1.94
C GLY A 115 13.43 2.55 -0.62
N THR A 116 14.32 1.89 0.10
CA THR A 116 14.91 2.41 1.34
C THR A 116 15.69 3.71 1.10
N ALA A 117 16.45 3.80 0.02
CA ALA A 117 17.21 5.02 -0.34
C ALA A 117 16.30 6.21 -0.55
N PHE A 118 15.16 6.04 -1.26
CA PHE A 118 14.14 7.09 -1.38
C PHE A 118 13.48 7.44 -0.04
N GLY A 119 13.24 6.44 0.82
CA GLY A 119 12.73 6.68 2.17
C GLY A 119 13.71 7.50 3.02
N VAL A 120 15.01 7.20 2.96
CA VAL A 120 16.07 7.99 3.61
C VAL A 120 16.10 9.41 3.03
N LEU A 121 16.07 9.56 1.70
CA LEU A 121 16.06 10.86 1.03
C LEU A 121 14.88 11.71 1.51
N ASN A 122 13.65 11.21 1.42
CA ASN A 122 12.45 11.92 1.86
C ASN A 122 12.52 12.27 3.36
N GLY A 123 12.93 11.31 4.18
CA GLY A 123 13.06 11.51 5.61
C GLY A 123 14.05 12.63 5.94
N LEU A 124 15.24 12.66 5.34
CA LEU A 124 16.24 13.70 5.56
C LEU A 124 15.77 15.08 5.09
N LEU A 125 15.18 15.16 3.89
CA LEU A 125 14.69 16.41 3.33
C LEU A 125 13.57 17.03 4.20
N VAL A 126 12.64 16.20 4.68
CA VAL A 126 11.53 16.69 5.51
C VAL A 126 12.01 17.06 6.91
N THR A 127 12.80 16.19 7.56
CA THR A 127 13.05 16.35 9.00
C THR A 127 14.24 17.25 9.31
N TYR A 128 15.31 17.22 8.48
CA TYR A 128 16.53 17.99 8.74
C TYR A 128 16.55 19.30 7.95
N LEU A 129 16.09 19.30 6.69
CA LEU A 129 16.00 20.54 5.89
C LEU A 129 14.67 21.27 6.11
N GLY A 130 13.68 20.66 6.80
CA GLY A 130 12.41 21.32 7.12
C GLY A 130 11.49 21.54 5.93
N LEU A 131 11.70 20.80 4.83
CA LEU A 131 10.85 20.92 3.66
C LEU A 131 9.45 20.32 3.92
N PRO A 132 8.37 20.91 3.41
CA PRO A 132 7.04 20.33 3.51
C PRO A 132 7.00 18.92 2.88
N SER A 133 6.44 17.95 3.61
CA SER A 133 6.41 16.53 3.19
C SER A 133 5.76 16.32 1.82
N PHE A 134 4.68 17.05 1.54
CA PHE A 134 3.98 17.02 0.27
C PHE A 134 4.90 17.43 -0.91
N ILE A 135 5.60 18.56 -0.78
CA ILE A 135 6.51 19.07 -1.84
C ILE A 135 7.69 18.11 -2.02
N THR A 136 8.27 17.64 -0.92
CA THR A 136 9.40 16.71 -0.93
C THR A 136 9.03 15.40 -1.64
N SER A 137 7.91 14.81 -1.28
CA SER A 137 7.48 13.55 -1.88
C SER A 137 7.07 13.68 -3.34
N MET A 138 6.47 14.82 -3.75
CA MET A 138 6.20 15.09 -5.17
C MET A 138 7.50 15.25 -5.99
N ALA A 139 8.51 15.91 -5.45
CA ALA A 139 9.82 16.01 -6.10
C ALA A 139 10.47 14.62 -6.21
N SER A 140 10.46 13.83 -5.15
CA SER A 140 10.98 12.45 -5.14
C SER A 140 10.22 11.53 -6.10
N MET A 141 8.90 11.72 -6.22
CA MET A 141 8.06 11.05 -7.23
C MET A 141 8.61 11.29 -8.64
N MET A 142 8.87 12.55 -9.00
CA MET A 142 9.40 12.91 -10.32
C MET A 142 10.81 12.36 -10.53
N ILE A 143 11.66 12.41 -9.50
CA ILE A 143 13.01 11.84 -9.54
C ILE A 143 12.94 10.32 -9.74
N ALA A 144 12.08 9.60 -9.02
CA ALA A 144 11.91 8.17 -9.18
C ALA A 144 11.45 7.78 -10.60
N LYS A 145 10.47 8.50 -11.16
CA LYS A 145 10.02 8.29 -12.54
C LYS A 145 11.14 8.55 -13.54
N GLY A 146 11.89 9.64 -13.36
CA GLY A 146 13.02 9.98 -14.22
C GLY A 146 14.13 8.94 -14.14
N LEU A 147 14.55 8.55 -12.95
CA LEU A 147 15.60 7.53 -12.75
C LEU A 147 15.21 6.19 -13.36
N GLY A 148 14.00 5.70 -13.10
CA GLY A 148 13.51 4.44 -13.69
C GLY A 148 13.54 4.49 -15.22
N SER A 149 13.08 5.61 -15.83
CA SER A 149 13.05 5.79 -17.28
C SER A 149 14.46 5.89 -17.89
N VAL A 150 15.35 6.66 -17.28
CA VAL A 150 16.74 6.81 -17.75
C VAL A 150 17.49 5.49 -17.68
N PHE A 151 17.36 4.78 -16.56
CA PHE A 151 18.04 3.49 -16.34
C PHE A 151 17.65 2.44 -17.38
N THR A 152 16.37 2.38 -17.74
CA THR A 152 15.84 1.41 -18.71
C THR A 152 15.82 1.94 -20.14
N LYS A 153 16.39 3.11 -20.41
CA LYS A 153 16.34 3.79 -21.73
C LYS A 153 14.88 3.93 -22.22
N THR A 154 13.98 4.22 -21.31
CA THR A 154 12.52 4.35 -21.55
C THR A 154 11.86 3.06 -22.10
N GLN A 155 12.52 1.91 -21.98
CA GLN A 155 11.97 0.64 -22.41
C GLN A 155 11.27 -0.07 -21.24
N PRO A 156 10.13 -0.76 -21.49
CA PRO A 156 9.51 -1.63 -20.51
C PRO A 156 10.45 -2.77 -20.11
N VAL A 157 10.37 -3.17 -18.86
CA VAL A 157 11.15 -4.30 -18.33
C VAL A 157 10.20 -5.46 -18.01
N SER A 158 10.46 -6.61 -18.65
CA SER A 158 9.71 -7.84 -18.39
C SER A 158 10.49 -8.75 -17.45
N TRP A 159 9.88 -9.05 -16.31
CA TRP A 159 10.46 -9.97 -15.32
C TRP A 159 10.20 -11.43 -15.69
N PRO A 160 11.09 -12.36 -15.29
CA PRO A 160 10.97 -13.79 -15.63
C PRO A 160 9.61 -14.38 -15.25
N GLN A 161 9.08 -15.24 -16.12
CA GLN A 161 7.86 -16.01 -15.84
C GLN A 161 8.20 -17.34 -15.15
N LEU A 162 7.19 -17.98 -14.55
CA LEU A 162 7.37 -19.26 -13.85
C LEU A 162 7.89 -20.37 -14.79
N SER A 163 7.49 -20.32 -16.07
CA SER A 163 7.90 -21.24 -17.12
C SER A 163 9.22 -20.88 -17.79
N ASP A 164 9.91 -19.85 -17.33
CA ASP A 164 11.13 -19.38 -17.96
C ASP A 164 12.27 -20.40 -17.78
N ALA A 165 12.96 -20.72 -18.89
CA ALA A 165 14.08 -21.66 -18.91
C ALA A 165 15.25 -21.25 -17.99
N SER A 166 15.36 -19.98 -17.63
CA SER A 166 16.36 -19.47 -16.69
C SER A 166 16.18 -19.99 -15.26
N GLY A 167 15.03 -20.58 -14.93
CA GLY A 167 14.68 -20.99 -13.57
C GLY A 167 14.43 -19.81 -12.61
N ASN A 168 14.57 -18.57 -13.06
CA ASN A 168 14.44 -17.38 -12.21
C ASN A 168 12.98 -17.04 -11.85
N GLY A 169 11.99 -17.73 -12.40
CA GLY A 169 10.56 -17.46 -12.15
C GLY A 169 10.06 -17.84 -10.75
N TRP A 170 10.86 -18.53 -9.92
CA TRP A 170 10.44 -19.07 -8.61
C TRP A 170 9.94 -17.98 -7.64
N TYR A 171 10.41 -16.72 -7.76
CA TYR A 171 9.97 -15.61 -6.89
C TYR A 171 8.46 -15.32 -7.01
N ARG A 172 7.83 -15.71 -8.11
CA ARG A 172 6.36 -15.59 -8.27
C ARG A 172 5.58 -16.46 -7.30
N ASN A 173 6.21 -17.54 -6.78
CA ASN A 173 5.63 -18.34 -5.71
C ASN A 173 5.48 -17.57 -4.40
N LEU A 174 6.18 -16.43 -4.24
CA LEU A 174 5.95 -15.51 -3.11
C LEU A 174 4.58 -14.84 -3.19
N VAL A 175 4.00 -14.71 -4.38
CA VAL A 175 2.69 -14.09 -4.59
C VAL A 175 1.60 -15.14 -4.77
N ARG A 176 1.86 -16.15 -5.60
CA ARG A 176 0.91 -17.23 -5.90
C ARG A 176 1.66 -18.53 -6.11
N MET A 177 1.22 -19.57 -5.42
CA MET A 177 1.80 -20.92 -5.55
C MET A 177 0.73 -21.91 -5.98
N GLN A 178 1.09 -22.84 -6.86
CA GLN A 178 0.21 -23.93 -7.25
C GLN A 178 0.38 -25.09 -6.25
N VAL A 179 -0.71 -25.49 -5.58
CA VAL A 179 -0.72 -26.62 -4.65
C VAL A 179 -1.90 -27.51 -5.01
N GLY A 180 -1.64 -28.77 -5.41
CA GLY A 180 -2.71 -29.72 -5.74
C GLY A 180 -3.66 -29.27 -6.86
N GLY A 181 -3.19 -28.47 -7.83
CA GLY A 181 -4.01 -27.94 -8.92
C GLY A 181 -4.80 -26.66 -8.58
N MET A 182 -4.75 -26.19 -7.33
CA MET A 182 -5.32 -24.90 -6.93
C MET A 182 -4.22 -23.84 -6.80
N THR A 183 -4.52 -22.61 -7.24
CA THR A 183 -3.63 -21.47 -7.03
C THR A 183 -3.94 -20.86 -5.64
N VAL A 184 -2.93 -20.85 -4.77
CA VAL A 184 -3.01 -20.30 -3.42
C VAL A 184 -2.36 -18.91 -3.40
N PRO A 185 -3.00 -17.86 -2.83
CA PRO A 185 -2.44 -16.51 -2.72
C PRO A 185 -1.42 -16.44 -1.57
N THR A 186 -0.22 -16.97 -1.76
CA THR A 186 0.87 -16.95 -0.78
C THR A 186 1.26 -15.53 -0.40
N GLY A 187 1.13 -14.57 -1.32
CA GLY A 187 1.39 -13.17 -1.08
C GLY A 187 0.52 -12.56 0.00
N LEU A 188 -0.74 -13.02 0.13
CA LEU A 188 -1.62 -12.56 1.20
C LEU A 188 -1.10 -13.02 2.58
N VAL A 189 -0.57 -14.24 2.67
CA VAL A 189 0.04 -14.74 3.91
C VAL A 189 1.25 -13.89 4.29
N LEU A 190 2.11 -13.56 3.32
CA LEU A 190 3.28 -12.71 3.53
C LEU A 190 2.87 -11.27 3.88
N LEU A 191 1.79 -10.74 3.28
CA LEU A 191 1.23 -9.44 3.65
C LEU A 191 0.74 -9.45 5.11
N VAL A 192 0.05 -10.51 5.54
CA VAL A 192 -0.41 -10.63 6.94
C VAL A 192 0.79 -10.68 7.89
N ILE A 193 1.84 -11.43 7.55
CA ILE A 193 3.08 -11.46 8.34
C ILE A 193 3.72 -10.05 8.41
N GLY A 194 3.83 -9.37 7.28
CA GLY A 194 4.32 -7.99 7.21
C GLY A 194 3.48 -7.03 8.05
N ALA A 195 2.15 -7.17 8.00
CA ALA A 195 1.24 -6.37 8.80
C ALA A 195 1.38 -6.64 10.31
N VAL A 196 1.58 -7.89 10.72
CA VAL A 196 1.85 -8.23 12.13
C VAL A 196 3.15 -7.58 12.59
N ILE A 197 4.22 -7.63 11.77
CA ILE A 197 5.50 -6.95 12.06
C ILE A 197 5.27 -5.44 12.20
N CYS A 198 4.59 -4.81 11.24
CA CYS A 198 4.25 -3.38 11.28
C CYS A 198 3.40 -3.04 12.51
N ALA A 199 2.43 -3.89 12.88
CA ALA A 199 1.61 -3.70 14.06
C ALA A 199 2.42 -3.79 15.37
N ILE A 200 3.39 -4.71 15.43
CA ILE A 200 4.32 -4.80 16.57
C ILE A 200 5.17 -3.53 16.63
N ILE A 201 5.76 -3.10 15.50
CA ILE A 201 6.55 -1.86 15.43
C ILE A 201 5.72 -0.68 15.92
N LEU A 202 4.50 -0.50 15.40
CA LEU A 202 3.65 0.66 15.71
C LEU A 202 3.15 0.65 17.17
N ASN A 203 2.68 -0.52 17.66
CA ASN A 203 1.96 -0.56 18.94
C ASN A 203 2.82 -1.01 20.13
N LYS A 204 3.94 -1.74 19.91
CA LYS A 204 4.72 -2.36 20.97
C LYS A 204 6.13 -1.78 21.13
N THR A 205 6.65 -1.08 20.12
CA THR A 205 8.02 -0.53 20.19
C THR A 205 8.05 0.95 20.60
N LYS A 206 9.26 1.43 20.97
CA LYS A 206 9.50 2.86 21.21
C LYS A 206 9.30 3.68 19.92
N ALA A 207 9.69 3.14 18.78
CA ALA A 207 9.55 3.79 17.47
C ALA A 207 8.09 4.17 17.19
N GLY A 208 7.17 3.21 17.28
CA GLY A 208 5.77 3.45 17.01
C GLY A 208 5.15 4.45 17.99
N ARG A 209 5.49 4.35 19.28
CA ARG A 209 5.00 5.33 20.28
C ARG A 209 5.45 6.76 19.95
N TYR A 210 6.74 6.95 19.61
CA TYR A 210 7.22 8.29 19.27
C TYR A 210 6.65 8.80 17.94
N ILE A 211 6.49 7.95 16.93
CA ILE A 211 5.83 8.29 15.67
C ILE A 211 4.40 8.82 15.93
N LEU A 212 3.61 8.11 16.73
CA LEU A 212 2.25 8.53 17.07
C LEU A 212 2.23 9.82 17.94
N CYS A 213 3.14 9.94 18.91
CA CYS A 213 3.24 11.14 19.73
C CYS A 213 3.65 12.37 18.91
N ILE A 214 4.59 12.23 17.97
CA ILE A 214 5.02 13.31 17.06
C ILE A 214 3.83 13.80 16.23
N GLY A 215 3.03 12.89 15.68
CA GLY A 215 1.84 13.26 14.92
C GLY A 215 0.75 13.91 15.78
N SER A 216 0.71 13.61 17.07
CA SER A 216 -0.24 14.25 17.99
C SER A 216 0.18 15.66 18.40
N ASN A 217 1.43 15.82 18.84
CA ASN A 217 2.02 17.13 19.17
C ASN A 217 3.55 17.06 19.12
N ARG A 218 4.12 17.44 17.98
CA ARG A 218 5.57 17.42 17.74
C ARG A 218 6.35 18.26 18.74
N GLU A 219 5.82 19.44 19.09
CA GLU A 219 6.52 20.38 19.98
C GLU A 219 6.59 19.84 21.42
N ALA A 220 5.51 19.26 21.92
CA ALA A 220 5.51 18.64 23.24
C ALA A 220 6.52 17.48 23.33
N VAL A 221 6.61 16.65 22.26
CA VAL A 221 7.59 15.56 22.18
C VAL A 221 9.02 16.10 22.15
N ARG A 222 9.26 17.18 21.41
CA ARG A 222 10.57 17.85 21.35
C ARG A 222 10.98 18.40 22.72
N LEU A 223 10.07 19.05 23.41
CA LEU A 223 10.30 19.61 24.75
C LEU A 223 10.56 18.53 25.82
N SER A 224 10.07 17.31 25.60
CA SER A 224 10.38 16.15 26.47
C SER A 224 11.77 15.53 26.20
N GLY A 225 12.61 16.15 25.36
CA GLY A 225 13.98 15.71 25.08
C GLY A 225 14.10 14.57 24.06
N VAL A 226 13.00 14.19 23.39
CA VAL A 226 13.01 13.12 22.38
C VAL A 226 13.50 13.67 21.03
N ASN A 227 14.38 12.91 20.36
CA ASN A 227 14.85 13.24 19.01
C ASN A 227 13.72 13.02 17.97
N THR A 228 12.86 14.03 17.80
CA THR A 228 11.72 13.97 16.85
C THR A 228 12.17 13.77 15.42
N LYS A 229 13.30 14.39 15.00
CA LYS A 229 13.84 14.26 13.64
C LYS A 229 14.18 12.81 13.29
N GLY A 230 14.88 12.11 14.18
CA GLY A 230 15.28 10.73 13.95
C GLY A 230 14.09 9.77 13.83
N TRP A 231 13.08 9.91 14.69
CA TRP A 231 11.90 9.04 14.65
C TRP A 231 10.99 9.33 13.46
N GLU A 232 10.86 10.58 13.07
CA GLU A 232 10.13 10.97 11.88
C GLU A 232 10.85 10.48 10.59
N THR A 233 12.19 10.61 10.51
CA THR A 233 12.99 10.02 9.42
C THR A 233 12.78 8.51 9.33
N LEU A 234 12.73 7.80 10.47
CA LEU A 234 12.48 6.36 10.50
C LEU A 234 11.12 6.00 9.87
N ALA A 235 10.09 6.82 10.06
CA ALA A 235 8.78 6.59 9.43
C ALA A 235 8.89 6.61 7.89
N TYR A 236 9.65 7.56 7.32
CA TYR A 236 9.92 7.60 5.87
C TYR A 236 10.79 6.43 5.41
N ILE A 237 11.79 6.02 6.19
CA ILE A 237 12.62 4.85 5.86
C ILE A 237 11.76 3.58 5.80
N LEU A 238 10.89 3.37 6.79
CA LEU A 238 9.95 2.24 6.80
C LEU A 238 9.02 2.30 5.58
N CYS A 239 8.52 3.48 5.24
CA CYS A 239 7.66 3.69 4.08
C CYS A 239 8.38 3.31 2.78
N GLY A 240 9.56 3.83 2.53
CA GLY A 240 10.34 3.52 1.34
C GLY A 240 10.78 2.05 1.28
N THR A 241 11.16 1.45 2.42
CA THR A 241 11.51 0.02 2.50
C THR A 241 10.31 -0.86 2.11
N LEU A 242 9.12 -0.53 2.61
CA LEU A 242 7.89 -1.26 2.27
C LEU A 242 7.48 -1.02 0.81
N ALA A 243 7.76 0.15 0.22
CA ALA A 243 7.59 0.38 -1.21
C ALA A 243 8.54 -0.49 -2.05
N GLY A 244 9.78 -0.68 -1.61
CA GLY A 244 10.74 -1.62 -2.22
C GLY A 244 10.29 -3.08 -2.13
N ILE A 245 9.70 -3.48 -1.00
CA ILE A 245 9.07 -4.80 -0.83
C ILE A 245 7.85 -4.91 -1.76
N ALA A 246 6.99 -3.90 -1.81
CA ALA A 246 5.84 -3.87 -2.73
C ALA A 246 6.25 -4.05 -4.19
N ALA A 247 7.42 -3.55 -4.61
CA ALA A 247 7.97 -3.76 -5.95
C ALA A 247 8.15 -5.25 -6.27
N ILE A 248 8.66 -6.05 -5.33
CA ILE A 248 8.83 -7.51 -5.48
C ILE A 248 7.47 -8.19 -5.69
N PHE A 249 6.47 -7.81 -4.91
CA PHE A 249 5.12 -8.37 -5.04
C PHE A 249 4.42 -7.88 -6.32
N TYR A 250 4.63 -6.63 -6.71
CA TYR A 250 4.10 -6.09 -7.97
C TYR A 250 4.59 -6.91 -9.18
N VAL A 251 5.91 -7.13 -9.30
CA VAL A 251 6.48 -7.91 -10.40
C VAL A 251 6.15 -9.41 -10.31
N GLY A 252 5.78 -9.88 -9.13
CA GLY A 252 5.23 -11.23 -8.93
C GLY A 252 3.82 -11.39 -9.50
N VAL A 253 2.99 -10.32 -9.45
CA VAL A 253 1.65 -10.28 -10.04
C VAL A 253 1.74 -9.96 -11.54
N TYR A 254 2.36 -8.83 -11.87
CA TYR A 254 2.46 -8.31 -13.24
C TYR A 254 3.84 -8.62 -13.83
N THR A 255 3.84 -9.10 -15.07
CA THR A 255 5.09 -9.49 -15.74
C THR A 255 5.93 -8.29 -16.15
N THR A 256 5.27 -7.21 -16.58
CA THR A 256 5.93 -6.07 -17.22
C THR A 256 5.76 -4.81 -16.38
N VAL A 257 6.86 -4.08 -16.23
CA VAL A 257 6.90 -2.77 -15.58
C VAL A 257 7.20 -1.71 -16.63
N GLN A 258 6.32 -0.69 -16.72
CA GLN A 258 6.50 0.39 -17.69
C GLN A 258 7.08 1.63 -17.01
N PRO A 259 8.07 2.30 -17.63
CA PRO A 259 8.61 3.55 -17.12
C PRO A 259 7.55 4.67 -17.07
N GLY A 260 7.74 5.61 -16.14
CA GLY A 260 6.89 6.79 -16.03
C GLY A 260 5.54 6.60 -15.35
N LEU A 261 5.19 5.39 -14.95
CA LEU A 261 3.93 5.08 -14.25
C LEU A 261 4.12 4.98 -12.71
N GLY A 262 3.03 4.70 -12.01
CA GLY A 262 3.01 4.43 -10.57
C GLY A 262 2.19 5.43 -9.75
N ASP A 263 1.81 6.59 -10.29
CA ASP A 263 1.14 7.68 -9.55
C ASP A 263 -0.21 7.27 -8.96
N THR A 264 -0.95 6.44 -9.68
CA THR A 264 -2.29 5.99 -9.27
C THR A 264 -2.25 5.21 -7.98
N PHE A 265 -1.21 4.41 -7.76
CA PHE A 265 -1.03 3.59 -6.57
C PHE A 265 -0.78 4.43 -5.31
N ASN A 266 -0.25 5.67 -5.43
CA ASN A 266 -0.12 6.57 -4.29
C ASN A 266 -1.49 6.88 -3.67
N ASN A 267 -2.42 7.31 -4.51
CA ASN A 267 -3.76 7.73 -4.07
C ASN A 267 -4.53 6.57 -3.46
N GLU A 268 -4.43 5.39 -4.06
CA GLU A 268 -5.10 4.19 -3.58
C GLU A 268 -4.52 3.69 -2.26
N ALA A 269 -3.19 3.72 -2.11
CA ALA A 269 -2.53 3.33 -0.87
C ALA A 269 -2.91 4.28 0.29
N ILE A 270 -2.91 5.60 0.01
CA ILE A 270 -3.34 6.61 0.98
C ILE A 270 -4.83 6.42 1.31
N ALA A 271 -5.69 6.21 0.29
CA ALA A 271 -7.11 5.95 0.50
C ALA A 271 -7.35 4.73 1.38
N GLY A 272 -6.69 3.61 1.11
CA GLY A 272 -6.77 2.39 1.93
C GLY A 272 -6.35 2.62 3.37
N CYS A 273 -5.26 3.37 3.58
CA CYS A 273 -4.75 3.72 4.90
C CYS A 273 -5.74 4.61 5.68
N VAL A 274 -6.25 5.67 5.05
CA VAL A 274 -7.14 6.66 5.69
C VAL A 274 -8.53 6.05 5.94
N MET A 275 -9.09 5.30 4.99
CA MET A 275 -10.31 4.51 5.22
C MET A 275 -10.12 3.55 6.38
N GLY A 276 -8.94 2.96 6.51
CA GLY A 276 -8.56 2.10 7.63
C GLY A 276 -8.57 2.77 9.00
N GLY A 277 -8.78 4.09 9.06
CA GLY A 277 -8.86 4.87 10.30
C GLY A 277 -7.54 5.47 10.75
N THR A 278 -6.53 5.50 9.88
CA THR A 278 -5.32 6.30 10.08
C THR A 278 -5.64 7.77 9.76
N SER A 279 -5.30 8.67 10.67
CA SER A 279 -5.68 10.07 10.55
C SER A 279 -4.67 10.90 9.79
N MET A 280 -5.15 11.64 8.79
CA MET A 280 -4.35 12.57 7.98
C MET A 280 -3.66 13.68 8.81
N THR A 281 -4.17 13.99 9.99
CA THR A 281 -3.56 14.98 10.89
C THR A 281 -2.50 14.37 11.82
N GLY A 282 -2.23 13.07 11.71
CA GLY A 282 -1.29 12.34 12.56
C GLY A 282 -1.86 11.90 13.90
N GLY A 283 -1.03 11.24 14.69
CA GLY A 283 -1.29 10.82 16.07
C GLY A 283 -2.17 9.58 16.23
N VAL A 284 -2.86 9.14 15.18
CA VAL A 284 -3.70 7.95 15.20
C VAL A 284 -3.45 7.12 13.95
N ALA A 285 -3.15 5.84 14.12
CA ALA A 285 -2.96 4.91 13.01
C ALA A 285 -3.43 3.50 13.38
N SER A 286 -3.90 2.75 12.39
CA SER A 286 -4.43 1.39 12.55
C SER A 286 -3.96 0.49 11.44
N ILE A 287 -3.01 -0.40 11.72
CA ILE A 287 -2.50 -1.40 10.76
C ILE A 287 -3.61 -2.35 10.31
N GLY A 288 -4.39 -2.88 11.26
CA GLY A 288 -5.51 -3.77 10.92
C GLY A 288 -6.59 -3.07 10.09
N GLY A 289 -6.90 -1.83 10.42
CA GLY A 289 -7.81 -1.01 9.62
C GLY A 289 -7.28 -0.76 8.22
N THR A 290 -6.00 -0.42 8.07
CA THR A 290 -5.33 -0.24 6.76
C THR A 290 -5.49 -1.49 5.87
N LEU A 291 -5.31 -2.70 6.42
CA LEU A 291 -5.51 -3.93 5.65
C LEU A 291 -6.94 -4.07 5.12
N ILE A 292 -7.94 -3.77 5.97
CA ILE A 292 -9.35 -3.81 5.53
C ILE A 292 -9.60 -2.75 4.44
N GLY A 293 -9.06 -1.54 4.60
CA GLY A 293 -9.15 -0.49 3.59
C GLY A 293 -8.52 -0.89 2.25
N VAL A 294 -7.37 -1.55 2.27
CA VAL A 294 -6.72 -2.11 1.06
C VAL A 294 -7.58 -3.18 0.40
N LEU A 295 -8.21 -4.06 1.18
CA LEU A 295 -9.11 -5.09 0.63
C LEU A 295 -10.35 -4.46 0.00
N ILE A 296 -10.89 -3.38 0.56
CA ILE A 296 -11.99 -2.61 -0.05
C ILE A 296 -11.54 -2.04 -1.41
N MET A 297 -10.34 -1.44 -1.48
CA MET A 297 -9.80 -0.90 -2.74
C MET A 297 -9.57 -1.99 -3.78
N ALA A 298 -9.04 -3.15 -3.37
CA ALA A 298 -8.82 -4.29 -4.25
C ALA A 298 -10.14 -4.85 -4.81
N LEU A 299 -11.18 -4.94 -3.98
CA LEU A 299 -12.51 -5.35 -4.44
C LEU A 299 -13.15 -4.33 -5.38
N LEU A 300 -12.97 -3.04 -5.12
CA LEU A 300 -13.46 -1.98 -6.01
C LEU A 300 -12.83 -2.11 -7.40
N GLN A 301 -11.51 -2.27 -7.45
CA GLN A 301 -10.79 -2.42 -8.72
C GLN A 301 -11.29 -3.66 -9.48
N GLU A 302 -11.28 -4.82 -8.84
CA GLU A 302 -11.70 -6.07 -9.48
C GLU A 302 -13.17 -6.02 -9.93
N GLY A 303 -14.05 -5.44 -9.10
CA GLY A 303 -15.46 -5.28 -9.44
C GLY A 303 -15.69 -4.38 -10.65
N ILE A 304 -14.99 -3.23 -10.73
CA ILE A 304 -15.09 -2.30 -11.87
C ILE A 304 -14.58 -2.97 -13.15
N MET A 305 -13.46 -3.68 -13.09
CA MET A 305 -12.91 -4.41 -14.23
C MET A 305 -13.85 -5.52 -14.70
N THR A 306 -14.43 -6.29 -13.79
CA THR A 306 -15.36 -7.39 -14.11
C THR A 306 -16.69 -6.88 -14.67
N MET A 307 -17.13 -5.66 -14.31
CA MET A 307 -18.26 -4.99 -14.94
C MET A 307 -18.00 -4.61 -16.41
N GLY A 308 -16.77 -4.73 -16.91
CA GLY A 308 -16.39 -4.24 -18.24
C GLY A 308 -16.27 -2.71 -18.33
N LEU A 309 -16.25 -2.02 -17.19
CA LEU A 309 -16.08 -0.58 -17.14
C LEU A 309 -14.61 -0.21 -17.33
N GLN A 310 -14.35 0.97 -17.88
CA GLN A 310 -12.99 1.48 -18.01
C GLN A 310 -12.37 1.70 -16.61
N ILE A 311 -11.09 1.38 -16.46
CA ILE A 311 -10.33 1.58 -15.21
C ILE A 311 -10.42 3.04 -14.68
N ASN A 312 -10.66 3.99 -15.58
CA ASN A 312 -10.80 5.41 -15.22
C ASN A 312 -11.96 5.71 -14.25
N TYR A 313 -13.00 4.87 -14.22
CA TYR A 313 -14.08 4.99 -13.23
C TYR A 313 -13.58 4.74 -11.81
N GLN A 314 -12.56 3.88 -11.65
CA GLN A 314 -11.90 3.66 -10.36
C GLN A 314 -11.31 4.95 -9.81
N TYR A 315 -10.67 5.77 -10.67
CA TYR A 315 -10.07 7.05 -10.22
C TYR A 315 -11.12 8.02 -9.69
N ILE A 316 -12.30 8.10 -10.36
CA ILE A 316 -13.40 8.94 -9.89
C ILE A 316 -13.89 8.44 -8.53
N ILE A 317 -14.14 7.13 -8.41
CA ILE A 317 -14.65 6.52 -7.18
C ILE A 317 -13.65 6.67 -6.04
N THR A 318 -12.36 6.41 -6.29
CA THR A 318 -11.30 6.58 -5.29
C THR A 318 -11.22 8.04 -4.82
N GLY A 319 -11.26 9.00 -5.74
CA GLY A 319 -11.25 10.42 -5.40
C GLY A 319 -12.43 10.82 -4.52
N LEU A 320 -13.65 10.37 -4.85
CA LEU A 320 -14.84 10.60 -4.03
C LEU A 320 -14.72 9.96 -2.64
N ILE A 321 -14.23 8.72 -2.57
CA ILE A 321 -14.01 8.03 -1.30
C ILE A 321 -13.05 8.81 -0.42
N VAL A 322 -11.89 9.22 -0.97
CA VAL A 322 -10.90 10.01 -0.22
C VAL A 322 -11.53 11.29 0.34
N LEU A 323 -12.29 12.04 -0.48
CA LEU A 323 -12.96 13.26 -0.03
C LEU A 323 -13.92 13.01 1.13
N VAL A 324 -14.77 11.98 0.99
CA VAL A 324 -15.77 11.64 2.03
C VAL A 324 -15.09 11.19 3.32
N VAL A 325 -14.05 10.35 3.23
CA VAL A 325 -13.36 9.81 4.41
C VAL A 325 -12.57 10.91 5.13
N VAL A 326 -11.84 11.75 4.41
CA VAL A 326 -11.11 12.89 4.99
C VAL A 326 -12.08 13.88 5.64
N TYR A 327 -13.20 14.20 4.98
CA TYR A 327 -14.23 15.06 5.57
C TYR A 327 -14.79 14.46 6.87
N ALA A 328 -15.08 13.16 6.89
CA ALA A 328 -15.58 12.46 8.07
C ALA A 328 -14.57 12.46 9.22
N ASP A 329 -13.27 12.25 8.95
CA ASP A 329 -12.19 12.32 9.95
C ASP A 329 -12.10 13.72 10.58
N LEU A 330 -12.05 14.76 9.74
CA LEU A 330 -11.99 16.15 10.20
C LEU A 330 -13.22 16.53 11.06
N ARG A 331 -14.43 16.12 10.65
CA ARG A 331 -15.66 16.39 11.40
C ARG A 331 -15.70 15.65 12.74
N SER A 332 -15.24 14.40 12.76
CA SER A 332 -15.15 13.59 13.99
C SER A 332 -14.25 14.24 15.04
N ARG A 333 -13.12 14.81 14.62
CA ARG A 333 -12.16 15.48 15.50
C ARG A 333 -12.68 16.81 16.04
N ARG A 334 -13.33 17.63 15.19
CA ARG A 334 -13.94 18.90 15.66
C ARG A 334 -15.02 18.70 16.73
N ARG A 335 -15.59 17.50 16.85
CA ARG A 335 -16.57 17.18 17.91
C ARG A 335 -15.93 16.68 19.20
N ARG A 336 -14.63 16.37 19.18
CA ARG A 336 -13.88 15.86 20.36
C ARG A 336 -13.05 16.94 21.05
N ASN A 337 -12.78 18.05 20.35
CA ASN A 337 -12.21 19.29 20.87
C ASN A 337 -13.33 20.29 21.20
#